data_dc0b4a31771dc8001e36d542c6422f48
#
_entry.id   dc0b4a31771dc8001e36d542c6422f48
#
_cell.length_a   1.000
_cell.length_b   1.000
_cell.length_c   1.000
_cell.angle_alpha   90.00
_cell.angle_beta   90.00
_cell.angle_gamma   90.00
#
_symmetry.space_group_name_H-M   'P 1'
#
loop_
_entity.id
_entity.type
_entity.pdbx_description
1 polymer ?
#
loop_
_entity_poly.entity_id
_entity_poly.type
_entity_poly.pdbx_seq_one_letter_code
_entity_poly.pdbx_strand_id
1 'polypeptide(L)'
;KTSLIEANGAAPAQQASSFVNSYMGEAFDGGFKIDYVRDRKGNNLSYTINRTMMRIDMPEAMSPGDSYSFDIKWWYNIVNHTIDRARSGYEVFDDGNKGYVIAQFFPRMAVYSDVEGWQNSQFWGRDEFALPFGDYDVSITVPEDHTMDATGVLTNRKDVFSKTMMNRYNKAKQSYDTPVIIVTQEEAEAASKTNVKATKTWKYKAENVRDYGFATSRRYIWDMMAVKIGAKDVMAVSLYPPEGNPLWEDFSTIVVASTLKSYSRMSFDYPYHKAISVHAKGQGMEYPMICWNYGRPDAEGNYSERVKYGMMSVIIHEVGHNYFPMIVNSDERQWTWMDEGLNTFVQYVAEQDFGEWYPDPIAPNKAYPCLLYTSDAADEEDS
;
A
#
# COMPACT_ATOMS: atom_id res chain seq x y z
N LYS A 1 -15.59 20.30 0.56
CA LYS A 1 -16.84 19.48 0.50
C LYS A 1 -17.82 19.99 -0.56
N THR A 2 -18.08 21.29 -0.66
CA THR A 2 -18.94 21.89 -1.72
C THR A 2 -18.36 21.67 -3.13
N SER A 3 -17.03 21.67 -3.25
CA SER A 3 -16.33 21.52 -4.51
C SER A 3 -16.48 20.13 -5.19
N LEU A 4 -16.76 19.08 -4.42
CA LEU A 4 -17.04 17.75 -4.98
C LEU A 4 -18.34 17.73 -5.79
N ILE A 5 -19.36 18.44 -5.31
CA ILE A 5 -20.65 18.56 -6.02
C ILE A 5 -20.49 19.37 -7.30
N GLU A 6 -19.73 20.46 -7.24
CA GLU A 6 -19.51 21.35 -8.39
C GLU A 6 -18.65 20.71 -9.51
N ALA A 7 -17.72 19.81 -9.14
CA ALA A 7 -16.82 19.20 -10.10
C ALA A 7 -17.46 18.03 -10.89
N ASN A 8 -18.38 17.33 -10.31
CA ASN A 8 -18.97 16.11 -10.89
C ASN A 8 -20.27 16.34 -11.68
N GLY A 9 -20.66 17.61 -11.93
CA GLY A 9 -21.92 17.89 -12.64
C GLY A 9 -23.12 17.31 -11.90
N ALA A 10 -23.91 16.46 -12.45
CA ALA A 10 -24.91 15.69 -11.73
C ALA A 10 -24.18 14.54 -11.04
N ALA A 11 -23.71 14.74 -9.81
CA ALA A 11 -23.18 13.64 -9.02
C ALA A 11 -24.22 12.53 -8.96
N PRO A 12 -23.90 11.29 -9.33
CA PRO A 12 -24.78 10.18 -9.11
C PRO A 12 -25.18 10.20 -7.65
N ALA A 13 -26.38 9.73 -7.34
CA ALA A 13 -26.91 9.72 -5.98
C ALA A 13 -25.89 9.04 -5.08
N GLN A 14 -25.03 9.82 -4.47
CA GLN A 14 -24.10 9.31 -3.47
C GLN A 14 -24.95 8.57 -2.47
N GLN A 15 -24.56 7.37 -2.12
CA GLN A 15 -25.27 6.62 -1.09
C GLN A 15 -25.47 7.54 0.11
N ALA A 16 -26.65 7.53 0.70
CA ALA A 16 -27.00 8.44 1.80
C ALA A 16 -25.95 8.40 2.93
N SER A 17 -25.29 7.26 3.14
CA SER A 17 -24.18 7.08 4.09
C SER A 17 -22.93 7.90 3.74
N SER A 18 -22.52 7.97 2.48
CA SER A 18 -21.34 8.76 2.09
C SER A 18 -21.63 10.25 2.11
N PHE A 19 -22.88 10.66 1.78
CA PHE A 19 -23.32 12.04 1.94
C PHE A 19 -23.30 12.46 3.41
N VAL A 20 -23.89 11.65 4.30
CA VAL A 20 -23.90 11.93 5.75
C VAL A 20 -22.48 12.05 6.29
N ASN A 21 -21.61 11.11 6.00
CA ASN A 21 -20.22 11.14 6.48
C ASN A 21 -19.43 12.33 5.91
N SER A 22 -19.68 12.70 4.65
CA SER A 22 -18.95 13.80 4.00
C SER A 22 -19.42 15.20 4.40
N TYR A 23 -20.71 15.35 4.74
CA TYR A 23 -21.33 16.67 4.93
C TYR A 23 -21.86 16.92 6.36
N MET A 24 -22.19 15.87 7.10
CA MET A 24 -22.79 16.00 8.44
C MET A 24 -21.85 15.53 9.57
N GLY A 25 -20.76 14.84 9.25
CA GLY A 25 -19.74 14.48 10.22
C GLY A 25 -18.87 15.68 10.62
N GLU A 26 -18.15 15.55 11.73
CA GLU A 26 -17.14 16.55 12.11
C GLU A 26 -16.11 16.75 11.00
N ALA A 27 -15.76 18.01 10.73
CA ALA A 27 -14.80 18.33 9.69
C ALA A 27 -13.40 17.88 10.14
N PHE A 28 -12.81 16.90 9.45
CA PHE A 28 -11.44 16.51 9.66
C PHE A 28 -10.49 17.59 9.11
N ASP A 29 -9.55 18.07 9.93
CA ASP A 29 -8.49 19.00 9.48
C ASP A 29 -7.39 18.24 8.72
N GLY A 30 -7.69 17.85 7.50
CA GLY A 30 -6.81 17.14 6.58
C GLY A 30 -5.95 18.05 5.71
N GLY A 31 -5.26 17.43 4.75
CA GLY A 31 -4.38 18.12 3.80
C GLY A 31 -3.02 18.51 4.38
N PHE A 32 -2.06 18.77 3.51
CA PHE A 32 -0.71 19.15 3.89
C PHE A 32 -0.67 20.60 4.39
N LYS A 33 0.00 20.82 5.51
CA LYS A 33 0.36 22.12 6.06
C LYS A 33 1.81 22.36 5.69
N ILE A 34 2.06 23.28 4.77
CA ILE A 34 3.42 23.55 4.24
C ILE A 34 4.10 24.58 5.15
N ASP A 35 5.20 24.17 5.77
CA ASP A 35 6.02 25.07 6.58
C ASP A 35 6.91 25.94 5.67
N TYR A 36 7.55 25.33 4.65
CA TYR A 36 8.34 26.05 3.66
C TYR A 36 8.59 25.24 2.40
N VAL A 37 8.92 25.95 1.32
CA VAL A 37 9.51 25.46 0.08
C VAL A 37 10.76 26.28 -0.19
N ARG A 38 11.93 25.65 -0.32
CA ARG A 38 13.23 26.33 -0.40
C ARG A 38 14.15 25.71 -1.45
N ASP A 39 14.98 26.54 -2.08
CA ASP A 39 16.09 26.06 -2.88
C ASP A 39 17.23 25.51 -1.99
N ARG A 40 18.25 24.93 -2.61
CA ARG A 40 19.44 24.40 -1.92
C ARG A 40 20.26 25.47 -1.19
N LYS A 41 20.07 26.75 -1.48
CA LYS A 41 20.72 27.89 -0.81
C LYS A 41 19.91 28.38 0.39
N GLY A 42 18.73 27.80 0.63
CA GLY A 42 17.83 28.17 1.70
C GLY A 42 16.89 29.34 1.39
N ASN A 43 16.87 29.84 0.13
CA ASN A 43 15.94 30.88 -0.28
C ASN A 43 14.55 30.31 -0.44
N ASN A 44 13.52 31.03 0.02
CA ASN A 44 12.14 30.62 -0.20
C ASN A 44 11.78 30.70 -1.68
N LEU A 45 11.14 29.64 -2.16
CA LEU A 45 10.54 29.60 -3.49
C LEU A 45 9.08 30.05 -3.41
N SER A 46 8.64 30.83 -4.40
CA SER A 46 7.23 31.19 -4.54
C SER A 46 6.43 29.96 -4.99
N TYR A 47 5.26 29.77 -4.41
CA TYR A 47 4.36 28.69 -4.82
C TYR A 47 2.89 29.10 -4.69
N THR A 48 2.04 28.45 -5.45
CA THR A 48 0.60 28.61 -5.40
C THR A 48 -0.06 27.25 -5.23
N ILE A 49 -0.95 27.12 -4.24
CA ILE A 49 -1.76 25.91 -4.04
C ILE A 49 -3.15 26.17 -4.61
N ASN A 50 -3.55 25.33 -5.56
CA ASN A 50 -4.90 25.27 -6.08
C ASN A 50 -5.48 23.90 -5.74
N ARG A 51 -6.22 23.83 -4.65
CA ARG A 51 -6.84 22.58 -4.12
C ARG A 51 -5.79 21.47 -3.90
N THR A 52 -5.77 20.44 -4.75
CA THR A 52 -4.86 19.29 -4.65
C THR A 52 -3.55 19.47 -5.42
N MET A 53 -3.41 20.58 -6.16
CA MET A 53 -2.23 20.86 -6.96
C MET A 53 -1.42 22.03 -6.41
N MET A 54 -0.10 21.88 -6.36
CA MET A 54 0.86 22.89 -5.97
C MET A 54 1.76 23.23 -7.17
N ARG A 55 1.80 24.50 -7.55
CA ARG A 55 2.76 25.01 -8.55
C ARG A 55 3.88 25.73 -7.80
N ILE A 56 5.12 25.35 -8.05
CA ILE A 56 6.31 26.03 -7.58
C ILE A 56 6.88 26.86 -8.73
N ASP A 57 7.07 28.16 -8.50
CA ASP A 57 7.64 29.04 -9.50
C ASP A 57 9.18 28.95 -9.44
N MET A 58 9.76 28.49 -10.53
CA MET A 58 11.23 28.35 -10.64
C MET A 58 11.87 29.73 -10.81
N PRO A 59 12.99 30.02 -10.13
CA PRO A 59 13.67 31.31 -10.26
C PRO A 59 14.26 31.55 -11.65
N GLU A 60 14.63 30.47 -12.35
CA GLU A 60 15.19 30.48 -13.70
C GLU A 60 14.57 29.36 -14.52
N ALA A 61 14.48 29.54 -15.84
CA ALA A 61 14.02 28.50 -16.74
C ALA A 61 15.06 27.36 -16.82
N MET A 62 14.58 26.13 -16.85
CA MET A 62 15.41 24.94 -17.02
C MET A 62 15.57 24.62 -18.51
N SER A 63 16.80 24.29 -18.91
CA SER A 63 17.11 23.74 -20.23
C SER A 63 17.09 22.21 -20.22
N PRO A 64 16.93 21.55 -21.37
CA PRO A 64 17.04 20.10 -21.44
C PRO A 64 18.37 19.58 -20.84
N GLY A 65 18.26 18.63 -19.95
CA GLY A 65 19.41 18.06 -19.21
C GLY A 65 19.74 18.75 -17.89
N ASP A 66 19.12 19.88 -17.57
CA ASP A 66 19.29 20.54 -16.28
C ASP A 66 18.62 19.74 -15.15
N SER A 67 19.15 19.91 -13.94
CA SER A 67 18.55 19.39 -12.72
C SER A 67 18.35 20.53 -11.71
N TYR A 68 17.24 20.47 -11.00
CA TYR A 68 16.93 21.41 -9.93
C TYR A 68 16.60 20.67 -8.65
N SER A 69 17.08 21.18 -7.52
CA SER A 69 16.82 20.59 -6.21
C SER A 69 16.19 21.65 -5.28
N PHE A 70 15.16 21.23 -4.57
CA PHE A 70 14.48 22.04 -3.57
C PHE A 70 14.01 21.19 -2.41
N ASP A 71 13.74 21.82 -1.29
CA ASP A 71 13.27 21.21 -0.06
C ASP A 71 11.85 21.69 0.23
N ILE A 72 10.98 20.76 0.62
CA ILE A 72 9.66 21.03 1.16
C ILE A 72 9.61 20.50 2.58
N LYS A 73 9.11 21.29 3.53
CA LYS A 73 8.75 20.82 4.86
C LYS A 73 7.25 20.96 5.05
N TRP A 74 6.61 19.87 5.48
CA TRP A 74 5.18 19.80 5.70
C TRP A 74 4.84 18.91 6.88
N TRP A 75 3.60 19.01 7.32
CA TRP A 75 2.97 18.07 8.24
C TRP A 75 1.49 17.91 7.90
N TYR A 76 0.84 16.89 8.43
CA TYR A 76 -0.59 16.67 8.28
C TYR A 76 -1.12 15.80 9.42
N ASN A 77 -2.43 15.85 9.65
CA ASN A 77 -3.12 15.00 10.61
C ASN A 77 -3.42 13.66 9.96
N ILE A 78 -3.01 12.56 10.59
CA ILE A 78 -3.31 11.22 10.11
C ILE A 78 -4.77 10.89 10.46
N VAL A 79 -5.55 10.51 9.46
CA VAL A 79 -6.98 10.21 9.58
C VAL A 79 -7.21 8.80 10.10
N ASN A 80 -8.33 8.58 10.79
CA ASN A 80 -8.83 7.23 11.02
C ASN A 80 -9.52 6.72 9.75
N HIS A 81 -8.83 5.88 8.98
CA HIS A 81 -9.31 5.41 7.69
C HIS A 81 -10.58 4.55 7.78
N THR A 82 -10.85 3.91 8.93
CA THR A 82 -12.06 3.10 9.13
C THR A 82 -13.32 3.94 9.31
N ILE A 83 -13.17 5.22 9.65
CA ILE A 83 -14.26 6.18 9.79
C ILE A 83 -14.45 6.99 8.50
N ASP A 84 -13.36 7.52 7.98
CA ASP A 84 -13.38 8.47 6.85
C ASP A 84 -13.15 7.82 5.48
N ARG A 85 -13.05 6.50 5.41
CA ARG A 85 -12.81 5.71 4.18
C ARG A 85 -11.63 6.25 3.36
N ALA A 86 -10.55 6.58 4.04
CA ALA A 86 -9.34 7.08 3.40
C ALA A 86 -8.40 5.92 3.05
N ARG A 87 -7.66 6.03 1.94
CA ARG A 87 -6.67 5.04 1.48
C ARG A 87 -5.42 4.98 2.36
N SER A 88 -5.21 5.96 3.21
CA SER A 88 -4.07 6.09 4.11
C SER A 88 -4.55 6.58 5.47
N GLY A 89 -3.98 6.06 6.55
CA GLY A 89 -4.39 6.46 7.89
C GLY A 89 -4.12 5.40 8.94
N TYR A 90 -4.96 5.36 9.95
CA TYR A 90 -4.87 4.35 11.01
C TYR A 90 -6.23 3.71 11.29
N GLU A 91 -6.20 2.47 11.81
CA GLU A 91 -7.31 1.88 12.55
C GLU A 91 -6.99 1.86 14.05
N VAL A 92 -8.02 1.79 14.88
CA VAL A 92 -7.90 1.61 16.33
C VAL A 92 -8.35 0.20 16.68
N PHE A 93 -7.50 -0.55 17.37
CA PHE A 93 -7.83 -1.87 17.89
C PHE A 93 -8.57 -1.77 19.23
N ASP A 94 -9.18 -2.86 19.69
CA ASP A 94 -9.98 -2.89 20.93
C ASP A 94 -9.19 -2.51 22.18
N ASP A 95 -7.87 -2.75 22.19
CA ASP A 95 -6.96 -2.35 23.26
C ASP A 95 -6.51 -0.88 23.19
N GLY A 96 -7.03 -0.11 22.21
CA GLY A 96 -6.69 1.31 22.00
C GLY A 96 -5.40 1.54 21.21
N ASN A 97 -4.63 0.50 20.88
CA ASN A 97 -3.48 0.60 20.00
C ASN A 97 -3.91 0.90 18.56
N LYS A 98 -2.96 1.33 17.74
CA LYS A 98 -3.21 1.70 16.35
C LYS A 98 -2.36 0.92 15.39
N GLY A 99 -2.96 0.51 14.27
CA GLY A 99 -2.27 0.07 13.06
C GLY A 99 -2.26 1.20 12.04
N TYR A 100 -1.12 1.51 11.49
CA TYR A 100 -0.95 2.57 10.49
C TYR A 100 -0.61 1.97 9.15
N VAL A 101 -1.35 2.37 8.12
CA VAL A 101 -1.06 2.16 6.71
C VAL A 101 -0.92 3.53 6.07
N ILE A 102 0.27 3.86 5.61
CA ILE A 102 0.63 5.22 5.23
C ILE A 102 1.15 5.25 3.80
N ALA A 103 0.42 5.95 2.96
CA ALA A 103 0.78 6.29 1.60
C ALA A 103 0.26 7.69 1.27
N GLN A 104 0.63 8.23 0.10
CA GLN A 104 0.19 9.57 -0.31
C GLN A 104 0.49 10.65 0.75
N PHE A 105 1.57 10.47 1.50
CA PHE A 105 1.93 11.26 2.66
C PHE A 105 2.93 12.40 2.38
N PHE A 106 3.30 12.58 1.14
CA PHE A 106 4.24 13.59 0.67
C PHE A 106 3.76 14.23 -0.63
N PRO A 107 4.13 15.49 -0.92
CA PRO A 107 3.87 16.11 -2.21
C PRO A 107 4.58 15.34 -3.33
N ARG A 108 3.83 14.87 -4.33
CA ARG A 108 4.34 14.08 -5.44
C ARG A 108 4.43 14.92 -6.71
N MET A 109 5.41 14.62 -7.56
CA MET A 109 5.54 15.30 -8.85
C MET A 109 4.39 14.91 -9.77
N ALA A 110 3.81 15.91 -10.45
CA ALA A 110 2.88 15.64 -11.53
C ALA A 110 3.63 15.06 -12.74
N VAL A 111 2.98 14.18 -13.48
CA VAL A 111 3.52 13.68 -14.75
C VAL A 111 3.49 14.79 -15.80
N TYR A 112 4.53 14.85 -16.59
CA TYR A 112 4.55 15.59 -17.85
C TYR A 112 4.73 14.60 -19.00
N SER A 113 3.83 14.64 -19.97
CA SER A 113 3.95 13.86 -21.20
C SER A 113 3.88 14.77 -22.42
N ASP A 114 4.41 14.30 -23.54
CA ASP A 114 4.35 15.00 -24.84
C ASP A 114 2.94 14.95 -25.47
N VAL A 115 2.08 14.06 -24.98
CA VAL A 115 0.68 13.93 -25.45
C VAL A 115 -0.24 14.90 -24.72
N GLU A 116 -0.19 14.90 -23.37
CA GLU A 116 -1.14 15.64 -22.51
C GLU A 116 -0.52 16.89 -21.85
N GLY A 117 0.80 17.05 -21.94
CA GLY A 117 1.50 18.08 -21.17
C GLY A 117 1.51 17.74 -19.67
N TRP A 118 1.32 18.74 -18.82
CA TRP A 118 1.22 18.54 -17.38
C TRP A 118 -0.09 17.87 -16.98
N GLN A 119 -0.02 16.70 -16.38
CA GLN A 119 -1.17 16.04 -15.77
C GLN A 119 -1.45 16.66 -14.40
N ASN A 120 -2.17 17.77 -14.41
CA ASN A 120 -2.48 18.57 -13.23
C ASN A 120 -3.97 18.59 -12.87
N SER A 121 -4.71 17.57 -13.28
CA SER A 121 -6.11 17.39 -12.89
C SER A 121 -6.24 17.24 -11.38
N GLN A 122 -7.29 17.84 -10.83
CA GLN A 122 -7.57 17.77 -9.39
C GLN A 122 -7.92 16.35 -8.97
N PHE A 123 -7.51 15.95 -7.77
CA PHE A 123 -7.94 14.70 -7.15
C PHE A 123 -9.23 14.94 -6.34
N TRP A 124 -10.28 14.20 -6.66
CA TRP A 124 -11.60 14.38 -6.07
C TRP A 124 -11.99 13.25 -5.08
N GLY A 125 -11.06 12.39 -4.71
CA GLY A 125 -11.29 11.30 -3.77
C GLY A 125 -11.58 9.96 -4.44
N ARG A 126 -11.67 9.95 -5.76
CA ARG A 126 -11.74 8.77 -6.64
C ARG A 126 -10.68 8.91 -7.69
N ASP A 127 -10.40 7.91 -8.44
CA ASP A 127 -9.35 7.77 -9.44
C ASP A 127 -7.99 7.36 -8.87
N GLU A 128 -7.19 6.76 -9.73
CA GLU A 128 -5.81 6.42 -9.46
C GLU A 128 -4.85 7.57 -9.82
N PHE A 129 -3.56 7.35 -9.66
CA PHE A 129 -2.56 8.38 -9.85
C PHE A 129 -1.56 7.98 -10.94
N ALA A 130 -1.52 8.71 -12.04
CA ALA A 130 -0.35 8.69 -12.90
C ALA A 130 0.81 9.44 -12.22
N LEU A 131 1.94 8.76 -11.99
CA LEU A 131 3.11 9.29 -11.29
C LEU A 131 4.39 8.97 -12.05
N PRO A 132 5.40 9.87 -12.07
CA PRO A 132 6.69 9.58 -12.66
C PRO A 132 7.49 8.63 -11.77
N PHE A 133 8.32 7.79 -12.39
CA PHE A 133 9.30 6.98 -11.67
C PHE A 133 10.42 7.84 -11.08
N GLY A 134 10.94 7.40 -9.95
CA GLY A 134 12.06 8.04 -9.26
C GLY A 134 12.71 7.12 -8.25
N ASP A 135 13.81 7.59 -7.68
CA ASP A 135 14.51 6.93 -6.60
C ASP A 135 14.19 7.58 -5.27
N TYR A 136 14.03 6.76 -4.24
CA TYR A 136 13.65 7.18 -2.90
C TYR A 136 14.69 6.75 -1.87
N ASP A 137 15.14 7.69 -1.05
CA ASP A 137 15.93 7.43 0.16
C ASP A 137 15.12 7.95 1.36
N VAL A 138 14.53 7.03 2.11
CA VAL A 138 13.49 7.37 3.10
C VAL A 138 13.92 6.91 4.49
N SER A 139 13.84 7.82 5.46
CA SER A 139 14.06 7.55 6.88
C SER A 139 12.76 7.76 7.65
N ILE A 140 12.25 6.70 8.30
CA ILE A 140 10.98 6.71 9.02
C ILE A 140 11.26 6.45 10.50
N THR A 141 10.89 7.41 11.35
CA THR A 141 11.05 7.29 12.80
C THR A 141 9.72 6.99 13.44
N VAL A 142 9.64 5.86 14.13
CA VAL A 142 8.44 5.35 14.81
C VAL A 142 8.79 4.95 16.24
N PRO A 143 7.81 4.70 17.12
CA PRO A 143 8.07 4.12 18.44
C PRO A 143 8.93 2.86 18.35
N GLU A 144 9.84 2.68 19.31
CA GLU A 144 10.83 1.58 19.28
C GLU A 144 10.20 0.19 19.27
N ASP A 145 9.02 0.04 19.87
CA ASP A 145 8.25 -1.19 19.96
C ASP A 145 7.41 -1.50 18.69
N HIS A 146 7.43 -0.62 17.69
CA HIS A 146 6.74 -0.86 16.44
C HIS A 146 7.49 -1.81 15.52
N THR A 147 6.74 -2.75 14.93
CA THR A 147 7.11 -3.50 13.74
C THR A 147 6.70 -2.69 12.51
N MET A 148 7.54 -2.64 11.48
CA MET A 148 7.19 -1.95 10.22
C MET A 148 7.88 -2.56 9.01
N ASP A 149 7.26 -2.37 7.85
CA ASP A 149 7.91 -2.54 6.55
C ASP A 149 7.41 -1.47 5.57
N ALA A 150 8.11 -1.29 4.45
CA ALA A 150 7.90 -0.20 3.52
C ALA A 150 8.34 -0.56 2.10
N THR A 151 7.97 0.25 1.12
CA THR A 151 8.55 0.24 -0.20
C THR A 151 10.09 0.30 -0.12
N GLY A 152 10.79 -0.52 -0.92
CA GLY A 152 12.25 -0.50 -1.00
C GLY A 152 12.99 -1.44 -0.03
N VAL A 153 14.30 -1.40 -0.10
CA VAL A 153 15.23 -2.23 0.67
C VAL A 153 15.54 -1.60 2.02
N LEU A 154 15.34 -2.31 3.13
CA LEU A 154 15.78 -1.88 4.45
C LEU A 154 17.31 -1.91 4.53
N THR A 155 17.96 -0.75 4.67
CA THR A 155 19.40 -0.59 4.61
C THR A 155 20.10 -0.71 5.97
N ASN A 156 19.40 -0.36 7.06
CA ASN A 156 19.95 -0.38 8.42
C ASN A 156 19.37 -1.50 9.29
N ARG A 157 19.14 -2.69 8.71
CA ARG A 157 18.52 -3.82 9.40
C ARG A 157 19.20 -4.16 10.74
N LYS A 158 20.51 -4.02 10.84
CA LYS A 158 21.25 -4.31 12.07
C LYS A 158 20.90 -3.37 13.23
N ASP A 159 20.41 -2.17 12.92
CA ASP A 159 20.07 -1.16 13.94
C ASP A 159 18.65 -1.34 14.48
N VAL A 160 17.76 -1.92 13.68
CA VAL A 160 16.32 -1.99 13.99
C VAL A 160 15.82 -3.40 14.32
N PHE A 161 16.52 -4.44 13.89
CA PHE A 161 16.19 -5.84 14.21
C PHE A 161 16.83 -6.28 15.51
N SER A 162 16.06 -6.99 16.33
CA SER A 162 16.62 -7.81 17.41
C SER A 162 17.44 -8.98 16.84
N LYS A 163 18.24 -9.60 17.69
CA LYS A 163 18.99 -10.82 17.34
C LYS A 163 18.06 -11.95 16.86
N THR A 164 16.92 -12.08 17.51
CA THR A 164 15.89 -13.07 17.18
C THR A 164 15.28 -12.79 15.81
N MET A 165 14.85 -11.56 15.55
CA MET A 165 14.32 -11.16 14.24
C MET A 165 15.34 -11.40 13.13
N MET A 166 16.63 -11.07 13.35
CA MET A 166 17.68 -11.29 12.36
C MET A 166 17.87 -12.79 12.04
N ASN A 167 17.84 -13.65 13.06
CA ASN A 167 17.94 -15.09 12.84
C ASN A 167 16.75 -15.65 12.06
N ARG A 168 15.54 -15.25 12.43
CA ARG A 168 14.30 -15.64 11.72
C ARG A 168 14.28 -15.14 10.28
N TYR A 169 14.68 -13.89 10.04
CA TYR A 169 14.84 -13.31 8.72
C TYR A 169 15.81 -14.11 7.84
N ASN A 170 16.96 -14.48 8.38
CA ASN A 170 17.93 -15.29 7.64
C ASN A 170 17.38 -16.69 7.32
N LYS A 171 16.56 -17.27 8.19
CA LYS A 171 15.86 -18.52 7.92
C LYS A 171 14.79 -18.33 6.82
N ALA A 172 14.01 -17.26 6.88
CA ALA A 172 12.97 -16.96 5.89
C ALA A 172 13.53 -16.84 4.45
N LYS A 173 14.70 -16.27 4.29
CA LYS A 173 15.41 -16.18 2.99
C LYS A 173 15.75 -17.52 2.35
N GLN A 174 15.64 -18.60 3.09
CA GLN A 174 15.93 -19.97 2.63
C GLN A 174 14.69 -20.87 2.74
N SER A 175 13.54 -20.33 3.06
CA SER A 175 12.28 -21.04 3.18
C SER A 175 11.41 -20.76 1.95
N TYR A 176 11.28 -21.74 1.06
CA TYR A 176 10.55 -21.63 -0.21
C TYR A 176 9.17 -22.28 -0.16
N ASP A 177 8.90 -23.08 0.85
CA ASP A 177 7.68 -23.90 0.95
C ASP A 177 6.73 -23.38 2.02
N THR A 178 7.27 -22.78 3.09
CA THR A 178 6.47 -22.32 4.24
C THR A 178 6.97 -20.96 4.73
N PRO A 179 6.06 -20.06 5.13
CA PRO A 179 6.43 -18.81 5.78
C PRO A 179 7.20 -19.03 7.08
N VAL A 180 8.06 -18.09 7.41
CA VAL A 180 8.77 -18.04 8.72
C VAL A 180 8.31 -16.79 9.44
N ILE A 181 7.78 -16.94 10.63
CA ILE A 181 7.32 -15.83 11.46
C ILE A 181 8.53 -15.07 12.01
N ILE A 182 8.63 -13.79 11.69
CA ILE A 182 9.72 -12.89 12.12
C ILE A 182 9.37 -12.23 13.46
N VAL A 183 8.11 -11.78 13.61
CA VAL A 183 7.53 -11.28 14.86
C VAL A 183 6.27 -12.11 15.13
N THR A 184 6.26 -12.81 16.27
CA THR A 184 5.13 -13.69 16.62
C THR A 184 3.95 -12.92 17.19
N GLN A 185 2.79 -13.57 17.28
CA GLN A 185 1.62 -13.00 17.91
C GLN A 185 1.89 -12.64 19.38
N GLU A 186 2.56 -13.50 20.14
CA GLU A 186 2.89 -13.27 21.55
C GLU A 186 3.83 -12.04 21.69
N GLU A 187 4.80 -11.89 20.80
CA GLU A 187 5.69 -10.72 20.77
C GLU A 187 4.91 -9.43 20.44
N ALA A 188 3.97 -9.46 19.50
CA ALA A 188 3.09 -8.35 19.17
C ALA A 188 2.14 -7.99 20.31
N GLU A 189 1.53 -8.98 20.96
CA GLU A 189 0.68 -8.80 22.14
C GLU A 189 1.47 -8.30 23.37
N ALA A 190 2.72 -8.70 23.53
CA ALA A 190 3.59 -8.16 24.56
C ALA A 190 3.93 -6.69 24.28
N ALA A 191 4.27 -6.35 23.05
CA ALA A 191 4.53 -4.97 22.62
C ALA A 191 3.29 -4.06 22.78
N SER A 192 2.09 -4.59 22.54
CA SER A 192 0.84 -3.84 22.69
C SER A 192 0.57 -3.34 24.13
N LYS A 193 1.16 -3.99 25.13
CA LYS A 193 1.04 -3.64 26.54
C LYS A 193 2.10 -2.63 27.01
N THR A 194 3.04 -2.29 26.13
CA THR A 194 4.10 -1.34 26.45
C THR A 194 3.66 0.11 26.21
N ASN A 195 4.35 1.05 26.87
CA ASN A 195 4.18 2.48 26.60
C ASN A 195 5.56 3.11 26.40
N VAL A 196 6.25 2.61 25.37
CA VAL A 196 7.62 3.04 25.08
C VAL A 196 7.59 4.44 24.47
N LYS A 197 8.39 5.35 25.05
CA LYS A 197 8.58 6.72 24.52
C LYS A 197 9.78 6.82 23.59
N ALA A 198 10.70 5.86 23.67
CA ALA A 198 11.85 5.79 22.78
C ALA A 198 11.40 5.51 21.33
N THR A 199 12.18 5.97 20.40
CA THR A 199 11.93 5.80 18.95
C THR A 199 13.12 5.14 18.29
N LYS A 200 12.86 4.48 17.15
CA LYS A 200 13.90 3.97 16.25
C LYS A 200 13.62 4.43 14.83
N THR A 201 14.70 4.60 14.06
CA THR A 201 14.62 5.07 12.66
C THR A 201 14.94 3.93 11.72
N TRP A 202 14.01 3.62 10.84
CA TRP A 202 14.14 2.67 9.75
C TRP A 202 14.55 3.41 8.49
N LYS A 203 15.53 2.88 7.75
CA LYS A 203 16.06 3.52 6.54
C LYS A 203 15.87 2.61 5.34
N TYR A 204 15.18 3.11 4.34
CA TYR A 204 14.88 2.37 3.12
C TYR A 204 15.42 3.08 1.90
N LYS A 205 15.79 2.29 0.88
CA LYS A 205 16.06 2.77 -0.46
C LYS A 205 15.21 2.02 -1.46
N ALA A 206 14.56 2.76 -2.34
CA ALA A 206 13.80 2.21 -3.46
C ALA A 206 14.29 2.88 -4.73
N GLU A 207 14.58 2.09 -5.76
CA GLU A 207 15.05 2.55 -7.05
C GLU A 207 13.98 2.28 -8.09
N ASN A 208 13.76 3.27 -8.96
CA ASN A 208 12.85 3.17 -10.09
C ASN A 208 11.42 2.73 -9.67
N VAL A 209 10.85 3.45 -8.72
CA VAL A 209 9.45 3.28 -8.26
C VAL A 209 8.66 4.57 -8.45
N ARG A 210 7.34 4.44 -8.61
CA ARG A 210 6.49 5.59 -8.91
C ARG A 210 5.80 6.20 -7.69
N ASP A 211 5.77 5.50 -6.58
CA ASP A 211 5.17 5.96 -5.32
C ASP A 211 5.87 5.30 -4.13
N TYR A 212 5.43 5.60 -2.92
CA TYR A 212 6.01 5.07 -1.70
C TYR A 212 4.95 4.87 -0.62
N GLY A 213 4.96 3.69 0.03
CA GLY A 213 4.09 3.38 1.15
C GLY A 213 4.84 2.68 2.28
N PHE A 214 4.29 2.75 3.48
CA PHE A 214 4.77 1.98 4.64
C PHE A 214 3.64 1.64 5.60
N ALA A 215 3.82 0.58 6.37
CA ALA A 215 2.90 0.19 7.42
C ALA A 215 3.64 -0.03 8.74
N THR A 216 3.03 0.34 9.85
CA THR A 216 3.66 0.23 11.17
C THR A 216 2.66 0.09 12.30
N SER A 217 2.95 -0.81 13.24
CA SER A 217 2.18 -1.00 14.48
C SER A 217 3.01 -1.77 15.51
N ARG A 218 2.73 -1.58 16.78
CA ARG A 218 3.25 -2.49 17.80
C ARG A 218 2.51 -3.83 17.84
N ARG A 219 1.35 -3.89 17.18
CA ARG A 219 0.50 -5.08 17.13
C ARG A 219 0.74 -5.96 15.90
N TYR A 220 1.66 -5.59 15.00
CA TYR A 220 1.87 -6.39 13.79
C TYR A 220 2.67 -7.66 14.07
N ILE A 221 2.06 -8.78 13.72
CA ILE A 221 2.72 -10.04 13.40
C ILE A 221 3.38 -9.85 12.03
N TRP A 222 4.54 -10.44 11.84
CA TRP A 222 5.30 -10.29 10.60
C TRP A 222 5.83 -11.64 10.18
N ASP A 223 5.47 -12.11 9.02
CA ASP A 223 6.04 -13.32 8.45
C ASP A 223 6.51 -13.11 7.00
N MET A 224 7.32 -14.05 6.52
CA MET A 224 7.84 -14.00 5.15
C MET A 224 8.39 -15.34 4.70
N MET A 225 8.44 -15.53 3.37
CA MET A 225 9.11 -16.65 2.73
C MET A 225 9.81 -16.23 1.45
N ALA A 226 10.77 -17.02 0.98
CA ALA A 226 11.43 -16.81 -0.29
C ALA A 226 10.62 -17.38 -1.45
N VAL A 227 10.64 -16.71 -2.58
CA VAL A 227 10.02 -17.13 -3.83
C VAL A 227 11.07 -17.07 -4.93
N LYS A 228 11.26 -18.17 -5.65
CA LYS A 228 12.19 -18.19 -6.79
C LYS A 228 11.52 -17.58 -8.01
N ILE A 229 12.05 -16.47 -8.51
CA ILE A 229 11.60 -15.80 -9.73
C ILE A 229 12.81 -15.64 -10.65
N GLY A 230 12.80 -16.41 -11.75
CA GLY A 230 13.98 -16.46 -12.61
C GLY A 230 15.24 -16.84 -11.84
N ALA A 231 16.28 -16.04 -11.94
CA ALA A 231 17.57 -16.28 -11.29
C ALA A 231 17.67 -15.72 -9.85
N LYS A 232 16.66 -15.00 -9.35
CA LYS A 232 16.71 -14.32 -8.05
C LYS A 232 15.66 -14.83 -7.06
N ASP A 233 15.89 -14.51 -5.80
CA ASP A 233 14.93 -14.73 -4.72
C ASP A 233 14.20 -13.42 -4.41
N VAL A 234 12.87 -13.49 -4.40
CA VAL A 234 11.96 -12.42 -4.01
C VAL A 234 11.34 -12.81 -2.67
N MET A 235 11.18 -11.88 -1.75
CA MET A 235 10.52 -12.13 -0.47
C MET A 235 9.03 -11.84 -0.58
N ALA A 236 8.20 -12.86 -0.37
CA ALA A 236 6.78 -12.70 -0.06
C ALA A 236 6.65 -12.39 1.42
N VAL A 237 5.90 -11.35 1.77
CA VAL A 237 5.84 -10.79 3.13
C VAL A 237 4.42 -10.46 3.52
N SER A 238 4.06 -10.67 4.78
CA SER A 238 2.79 -10.21 5.35
C SER A 238 2.99 -9.50 6.68
N LEU A 239 2.19 -8.44 6.89
CA LEU A 239 2.04 -7.73 8.15
C LEU A 239 0.56 -7.66 8.51
N TYR A 240 0.21 -8.16 9.69
CA TYR A 240 -1.19 -8.21 10.12
C TYR A 240 -1.30 -8.21 11.66
N PRO A 241 -2.40 -7.70 12.22
CA PRO A 241 -2.63 -7.76 13.66
C PRO A 241 -3.16 -9.14 14.08
N PRO A 242 -3.14 -9.48 15.39
CA PRO A 242 -3.71 -10.72 15.92
C PRO A 242 -5.17 -10.96 15.48
N GLU A 243 -5.94 -9.92 15.26
CA GLU A 243 -7.31 -9.99 14.75
C GLU A 243 -7.41 -10.57 13.33
N GLY A 244 -6.31 -10.68 12.60
CA GLY A 244 -6.22 -11.35 11.31
C GLY A 244 -6.11 -12.88 11.43
N ASN A 245 -5.67 -13.39 12.58
CA ASN A 245 -5.43 -14.82 12.76
C ASN A 245 -6.73 -15.62 13.05
N PRO A 246 -6.75 -16.91 12.62
CA PRO A 246 -5.67 -17.65 11.96
C PRO A 246 -5.57 -17.42 10.44
N LEU A 247 -6.54 -16.73 9.84
CA LEU A 247 -6.70 -16.58 8.39
C LEU A 247 -5.46 -16.01 7.68
N TRP A 248 -4.83 -14.99 8.27
CA TRP A 248 -3.67 -14.32 7.68
C TRP A 248 -2.40 -15.17 7.77
N GLU A 249 -2.17 -15.81 8.91
CA GLU A 249 -1.03 -16.69 9.10
C GLU A 249 -1.08 -17.92 8.18
N ASP A 250 -2.28 -18.48 8.00
CA ASP A 250 -2.47 -19.65 7.15
C ASP A 250 -2.31 -19.34 5.65
N PHE A 251 -2.70 -18.15 5.18
CA PHE A 251 -2.87 -17.93 3.74
C PHE A 251 -2.11 -16.73 3.17
N SER A 252 -1.99 -15.60 3.87
CA SER A 252 -1.59 -14.33 3.23
C SER A 252 -0.25 -14.43 2.48
N THR A 253 0.82 -14.83 3.15
CA THR A 253 2.16 -14.88 2.54
C THR A 253 2.26 -15.94 1.45
N ILE A 254 1.53 -17.05 1.58
CA ILE A 254 1.46 -18.09 0.54
C ILE A 254 0.77 -17.54 -0.71
N VAL A 255 -0.30 -16.76 -0.55
CA VAL A 255 -1.00 -16.10 -1.66
C VAL A 255 -0.09 -15.08 -2.35
N VAL A 256 0.65 -14.26 -1.60
CA VAL A 256 1.67 -13.36 -2.18
C VAL A 256 2.68 -14.14 -3.02
N ALA A 257 3.19 -15.25 -2.48
CA ALA A 257 4.16 -16.10 -3.18
C ALA A 257 3.59 -16.72 -4.47
N SER A 258 2.35 -17.18 -4.42
CA SER A 258 1.63 -17.71 -5.59
C SER A 258 1.44 -16.63 -6.66
N THR A 259 0.99 -15.44 -6.26
CA THR A 259 0.78 -14.31 -7.16
C THR A 259 2.06 -13.94 -7.91
N LEU A 260 3.18 -13.82 -7.18
CA LEU A 260 4.49 -13.55 -7.78
C LEU A 260 4.89 -14.59 -8.82
N LYS A 261 4.63 -15.87 -8.57
CA LYS A 261 4.91 -16.95 -9.53
C LYS A 261 4.02 -16.84 -10.77
N SER A 262 2.72 -16.65 -10.59
CA SER A 262 1.73 -16.60 -11.66
C SER A 262 1.95 -15.40 -12.59
N TYR A 263 2.03 -14.22 -12.02
CA TYR A 263 2.24 -13.01 -12.78
C TYR A 263 3.61 -12.98 -13.48
N SER A 264 4.67 -13.47 -12.83
CA SER A 264 5.98 -13.58 -13.49
C SER A 264 5.95 -14.55 -14.66
N ARG A 265 5.21 -15.65 -14.57
CA ARG A 265 5.05 -16.61 -15.66
C ARG A 265 4.27 -16.01 -16.83
N MET A 266 3.27 -15.19 -16.55
CA MET A 266 2.37 -14.64 -17.57
C MET A 266 2.89 -13.35 -18.21
N SER A 267 3.78 -12.64 -17.55
CA SER A 267 4.27 -11.34 -18.02
C SER A 267 5.81 -11.28 -18.09
N PHE A 268 6.45 -10.95 -16.99
CA PHE A 268 7.90 -10.82 -16.87
C PHE A 268 8.34 -11.09 -15.41
N ASP A 269 9.61 -11.45 -15.22
CA ASP A 269 10.16 -11.70 -13.89
C ASP A 269 10.03 -10.44 -13.01
N TYR A 270 9.42 -10.59 -11.83
CA TYR A 270 9.25 -9.51 -10.86
C TYR A 270 10.58 -8.80 -10.57
N PRO A 271 10.72 -7.50 -10.84
CA PRO A 271 12.03 -6.83 -10.78
C PRO A 271 12.46 -6.50 -9.36
N TYR A 272 11.53 -6.30 -8.43
CA TYR A 272 11.83 -5.91 -7.06
C TYR A 272 12.22 -7.10 -6.18
N HIS A 273 12.69 -6.83 -4.98
CA HIS A 273 13.21 -7.84 -4.05
C HIS A 273 12.17 -8.38 -3.07
N LYS A 274 11.01 -7.78 -2.99
CA LYS A 274 9.90 -8.21 -2.13
C LYS A 274 8.54 -7.72 -2.64
N ALA A 275 7.48 -8.36 -2.15
CA ALA A 275 6.11 -7.85 -2.19
C ALA A 275 5.47 -8.08 -0.82
N ILE A 276 4.77 -7.08 -0.31
CA ILE A 276 4.24 -7.03 1.05
C ILE A 276 2.73 -6.90 1.00
N SER A 277 2.02 -7.85 1.61
CA SER A 277 0.60 -7.76 1.93
C SER A 277 0.43 -7.23 3.34
N VAL A 278 -0.28 -6.12 3.51
CA VAL A 278 -0.57 -5.53 4.82
C VAL A 278 -2.07 -5.58 5.09
N HIS A 279 -2.43 -6.09 6.26
CA HIS A 279 -3.82 -6.04 6.70
C HIS A 279 -4.26 -4.59 6.93
N ALA A 280 -5.31 -4.17 6.24
CA ALA A 280 -5.99 -2.90 6.45
C ALA A 280 -7.51 -3.11 6.41
N LYS A 281 -8.20 -2.73 7.48
CA LYS A 281 -9.62 -3.01 7.64
C LYS A 281 -10.46 -2.35 6.55
N GLY A 282 -11.10 -3.16 5.69
CA GLY A 282 -12.02 -2.68 4.65
C GLY A 282 -11.33 -1.94 3.50
N GLN A 283 -10.04 -2.23 3.23
CA GLN A 283 -9.30 -1.63 2.12
C GLN A 283 -8.69 -2.70 1.21
N GLY A 284 -8.70 -2.43 -0.09
CA GLY A 284 -7.79 -2.94 -1.09
C GLY A 284 -7.09 -1.73 -1.71
N MET A 285 -5.77 -1.72 -1.83
CA MET A 285 -5.03 -0.62 -2.45
C MET A 285 -3.57 -1.01 -2.69
N GLU A 286 -3.10 -0.72 -3.86
CA GLU A 286 -1.76 -1.02 -4.32
C GLU A 286 -0.79 0.15 -4.14
N TYR A 287 0.47 -0.20 -3.85
CA TYR A 287 1.64 0.68 -3.90
C TYR A 287 2.88 -0.14 -4.30
N PRO A 288 3.95 0.48 -4.79
CA PRO A 288 5.15 -0.28 -5.17
C PRO A 288 5.67 -1.16 -4.02
N MET A 289 5.73 -2.46 -4.23
CA MET A 289 6.21 -3.48 -3.29
C MET A 289 5.36 -3.66 -2.02
N ILE A 290 4.29 -2.92 -1.81
CA ILE A 290 3.45 -2.99 -0.61
C ILE A 290 2.00 -2.67 -0.97
N CYS A 291 1.06 -3.44 -0.46
CA CYS A 291 -0.36 -3.23 -0.71
C CYS A 291 -1.18 -3.40 0.56
N TRP A 292 -2.35 -2.80 0.59
CA TRP A 292 -3.34 -2.93 1.65
C TRP A 292 -4.37 -3.96 1.27
N ASN A 293 -4.74 -4.84 2.21
CA ASN A 293 -5.68 -5.92 1.94
C ASN A 293 -6.65 -6.10 3.11
N TYR A 294 -7.90 -6.32 2.78
CA TYR A 294 -8.91 -6.66 3.78
C TYR A 294 -9.03 -8.18 3.99
N GLY A 295 -9.82 -8.55 4.97
CA GLY A 295 -10.14 -9.93 5.33
C GLY A 295 -9.81 -10.19 6.79
N ARG A 296 -10.85 -10.41 7.60
CA ARG A 296 -10.68 -10.63 9.03
C ARG A 296 -11.67 -11.69 9.49
N PRO A 297 -11.21 -12.68 10.28
CA PRO A 297 -12.10 -13.57 11.03
C PRO A 297 -13.02 -12.80 11.99
N ASP A 298 -14.00 -13.48 12.54
CA ASP A 298 -14.76 -12.98 13.68
C ASP A 298 -13.90 -12.94 14.96
N ALA A 299 -14.45 -12.47 16.08
CA ALA A 299 -13.73 -12.34 17.34
C ALA A 299 -13.25 -13.69 17.92
N GLU A 300 -13.90 -14.78 17.54
CA GLU A 300 -13.55 -16.16 17.93
C GLU A 300 -12.55 -16.82 16.99
N GLY A 301 -12.12 -16.12 15.93
CA GLY A 301 -11.19 -16.63 14.93
C GLY A 301 -11.84 -17.45 13.81
N ASN A 302 -13.18 -17.51 13.75
CA ASN A 302 -13.87 -18.23 12.69
C ASN A 302 -14.03 -17.36 11.45
N TYR A 303 -14.02 -17.99 10.27
CA TYR A 303 -14.27 -17.32 9.01
C TYR A 303 -14.99 -18.24 8.03
N SER A 304 -15.82 -17.64 7.19
CA SER A 304 -16.48 -18.34 6.09
C SER A 304 -15.57 -18.49 4.89
N GLU A 305 -15.89 -19.39 3.98
CA GLU A 305 -15.21 -19.48 2.67
C GLU A 305 -15.22 -18.14 1.93
N ARG A 306 -16.32 -17.40 2.01
CA ARG A 306 -16.42 -16.06 1.40
C ARG A 306 -15.37 -15.10 1.96
N VAL A 307 -15.14 -15.07 3.26
CA VAL A 307 -14.11 -14.22 3.89
C VAL A 307 -12.71 -14.68 3.47
N LYS A 308 -12.46 -15.99 3.48
CA LYS A 308 -11.18 -16.59 3.06
C LYS A 308 -10.85 -16.24 1.61
N TYR A 309 -11.75 -16.56 0.69
CA TYR A 309 -11.49 -16.32 -0.73
C TYR A 309 -11.51 -14.84 -1.08
N GLY A 310 -12.31 -14.02 -0.38
CA GLY A 310 -12.27 -12.57 -0.51
C GLY A 310 -10.90 -11.99 -0.15
N MET A 311 -10.32 -12.44 0.97
CA MET A 311 -8.96 -12.05 1.33
C MET A 311 -7.93 -12.53 0.31
N MET A 312 -8.02 -13.78 -0.14
CA MET A 312 -7.07 -14.33 -1.11
C MET A 312 -7.16 -13.58 -2.45
N SER A 313 -8.37 -13.30 -2.91
CA SER A 313 -8.62 -12.59 -4.16
C SER A 313 -8.07 -11.17 -4.11
N VAL A 314 -8.36 -10.40 -3.05
CA VAL A 314 -7.80 -9.04 -2.93
C VAL A 314 -6.28 -9.05 -2.82
N ILE A 315 -5.66 -10.02 -2.14
CA ILE A 315 -4.19 -10.12 -2.10
C ILE A 315 -3.62 -10.39 -3.49
N ILE A 316 -4.25 -11.27 -4.27
CA ILE A 316 -3.82 -11.55 -5.65
C ILE A 316 -3.95 -10.29 -6.51
N HIS A 317 -5.05 -9.56 -6.38
CA HIS A 317 -5.33 -8.33 -7.09
C HIS A 317 -4.28 -7.26 -6.77
N GLU A 318 -4.14 -6.88 -5.51
CA GLU A 318 -3.27 -5.79 -5.08
C GLU A 318 -1.76 -6.10 -5.28
N VAL A 319 -1.35 -7.35 -5.09
CA VAL A 319 0.02 -7.77 -5.43
C VAL A 319 0.22 -7.80 -6.94
N GLY A 320 -0.81 -8.14 -7.71
CA GLY A 320 -0.80 -8.11 -9.16
C GLY A 320 -0.53 -6.72 -9.72
N HIS A 321 -1.11 -5.69 -9.13
CA HIS A 321 -0.86 -4.29 -9.48
C HIS A 321 0.62 -3.88 -9.39
N ASN A 322 1.47 -4.60 -8.67
CA ASN A 322 2.92 -4.36 -8.75
C ASN A 322 3.47 -4.55 -10.18
N TYR A 323 2.83 -5.38 -11.01
CA TYR A 323 3.19 -5.56 -12.43
C TYR A 323 2.53 -4.49 -13.30
N PHE A 324 1.25 -4.25 -13.08
CA PHE A 324 0.40 -3.30 -13.80
C PHE A 324 -0.46 -2.54 -12.77
N PRO A 325 -0.21 -1.26 -12.48
CA PRO A 325 0.62 -0.29 -13.21
C PRO A 325 1.95 0.06 -12.53
N MET A 326 2.36 -0.58 -11.42
CA MET A 326 3.52 -0.11 -10.64
C MET A 326 4.85 -0.28 -11.37
N ILE A 327 4.95 -1.23 -12.30
CA ILE A 327 6.13 -1.44 -13.14
C ILE A 327 5.87 -1.03 -14.58
N VAL A 328 4.79 -1.53 -15.19
CA VAL A 328 4.35 -1.09 -16.52
C VAL A 328 3.37 0.05 -16.33
N ASN A 329 3.89 1.26 -16.35
CA ASN A 329 3.13 2.49 -16.07
C ASN A 329 2.07 2.77 -17.13
N SER A 330 0.91 3.22 -16.69
CA SER A 330 -0.19 3.71 -17.52
C SER A 330 -0.73 5.03 -16.99
N ASP A 331 -1.49 5.76 -17.78
CA ASP A 331 -2.30 6.88 -17.30
C ASP A 331 -3.63 6.33 -16.77
N GLU A 332 -3.60 5.87 -15.53
CA GLU A 332 -4.71 5.21 -14.85
C GLU A 332 -5.93 6.15 -14.69
N ARG A 333 -5.69 7.45 -14.63
CA ARG A 333 -6.77 8.42 -14.48
C ARG A 333 -7.67 8.52 -15.71
N GLN A 334 -7.12 8.25 -16.88
CA GLN A 334 -7.86 8.31 -18.14
C GLN A 334 -8.21 6.93 -18.68
N TRP A 335 -7.34 5.94 -18.39
CA TRP A 335 -7.39 4.61 -19.00
C TRP A 335 -7.36 3.51 -17.94
N THR A 336 -8.32 3.53 -17.02
CA THR A 336 -8.48 2.57 -15.93
C THR A 336 -8.42 1.11 -16.38
N TRP A 337 -8.85 0.79 -17.60
CA TRP A 337 -8.75 -0.57 -18.15
C TRP A 337 -7.32 -1.07 -18.33
N MET A 338 -6.34 -0.19 -18.49
CA MET A 338 -4.92 -0.57 -18.57
C MET A 338 -4.33 -0.94 -17.22
N ASP A 339 -4.95 -0.50 -16.17
CA ASP A 339 -4.67 -0.78 -14.79
C ASP A 339 -5.56 -1.93 -14.32
N GLU A 340 -6.77 -1.64 -13.92
CA GLU A 340 -7.74 -2.56 -13.31
C GLU A 340 -8.15 -3.70 -14.25
N GLY A 341 -8.48 -3.38 -15.49
CA GLY A 341 -8.96 -4.39 -16.45
C GLY A 341 -7.90 -5.42 -16.82
N LEU A 342 -6.65 -4.99 -17.05
CA LEU A 342 -5.53 -5.90 -17.34
C LEU A 342 -5.19 -6.71 -16.09
N ASN A 343 -5.11 -6.07 -14.93
CA ASN A 343 -4.83 -6.74 -13.67
C ASN A 343 -5.90 -7.78 -13.33
N THR A 344 -7.19 -7.45 -13.45
CA THR A 344 -8.31 -8.38 -13.22
C THR A 344 -8.23 -9.62 -14.12
N PHE A 345 -7.84 -9.45 -15.38
CA PHE A 345 -7.64 -10.60 -16.28
C PHE A 345 -6.53 -11.54 -15.80
N VAL A 346 -5.38 -10.99 -15.42
CA VAL A 346 -4.25 -11.78 -14.91
C VAL A 346 -4.57 -12.39 -13.56
N GLN A 347 -5.28 -11.66 -12.68
CA GLN A 347 -5.78 -12.14 -11.41
C GLN A 347 -6.61 -13.43 -11.59
N TYR A 348 -7.55 -13.44 -12.54
CA TYR A 348 -8.39 -14.62 -12.82
C TYR A 348 -7.53 -15.86 -13.08
N VAL A 349 -6.45 -15.74 -13.84
CA VAL A 349 -5.55 -16.87 -14.11
C VAL A 349 -4.73 -17.23 -12.86
N ALA A 350 -4.26 -16.23 -12.10
CA ALA A 350 -3.50 -16.47 -10.88
C ALA A 350 -4.33 -17.18 -9.80
N GLU A 351 -5.62 -16.90 -9.73
CA GLU A 351 -6.55 -17.62 -8.85
C GLU A 351 -6.67 -19.10 -9.23
N GLN A 352 -6.66 -19.43 -10.53
CA GLN A 352 -6.67 -20.82 -10.99
C GLN A 352 -5.35 -21.54 -10.65
N ASP A 353 -4.21 -20.87 -10.83
CA ASP A 353 -2.89 -21.42 -10.53
C ASP A 353 -2.69 -21.68 -9.03
N PHE A 354 -3.34 -20.93 -8.16
CA PHE A 354 -3.17 -21.08 -6.72
C PHE A 354 -3.43 -22.52 -6.27
N GLY A 355 -4.48 -23.18 -6.75
CA GLY A 355 -4.81 -24.55 -6.43
C GLY A 355 -3.80 -25.57 -6.96
N GLU A 356 -3.11 -25.26 -8.06
CA GLU A 356 -2.03 -26.10 -8.62
C GLU A 356 -0.78 -26.07 -7.74
N TRP A 357 -0.38 -24.89 -7.24
CA TRP A 357 0.85 -24.74 -6.48
C TRP A 357 0.72 -25.04 -4.99
N TYR A 358 -0.49 -24.93 -4.45
CA TYR A 358 -0.80 -25.17 -3.04
C TYR A 358 -2.03 -26.06 -2.92
N PRO A 359 -1.91 -27.37 -3.31
CA PRO A 359 -3.02 -28.30 -3.20
C PRO A 359 -3.47 -28.49 -1.75
N ASP A 360 -4.68 -28.97 -1.59
CA ASP A 360 -5.36 -29.26 -0.33
C ASP A 360 -4.40 -29.65 0.85
N PRO A 361 -4.58 -29.15 2.09
CA PRO A 361 -5.73 -28.34 2.55
C PRO A 361 -5.55 -26.84 2.43
N ILE A 362 -4.47 -26.34 1.89
CA ILE A 362 -4.08 -24.91 1.88
C ILE A 362 -4.83 -24.15 0.79
N ALA A 363 -4.94 -24.75 -0.39
CA ALA A 363 -5.51 -24.10 -1.55
C ALA A 363 -6.91 -24.62 -1.88
N PRO A 364 -7.81 -23.78 -2.38
CA PRO A 364 -9.08 -24.26 -2.91
C PRO A 364 -8.86 -25.02 -4.20
N ASN A 365 -9.65 -26.09 -4.42
CA ASN A 365 -9.64 -26.85 -5.68
C ASN A 365 -10.11 -26.03 -6.89
N LYS A 366 -10.71 -24.88 -6.66
CA LYS A 366 -11.15 -23.91 -7.68
C LYS A 366 -11.05 -22.51 -7.13
N ALA A 367 -10.55 -21.59 -7.91
CA ALA A 367 -10.71 -20.17 -7.65
C ALA A 367 -12.20 -19.84 -7.56
N TYR A 368 -12.54 -18.86 -6.75
CA TYR A 368 -13.93 -18.47 -6.53
C TYR A 368 -14.31 -17.36 -7.53
N PRO A 369 -14.92 -17.71 -8.69
CA PRO A 369 -15.11 -16.74 -9.78
C PRO A 369 -16.03 -15.58 -9.41
N CYS A 370 -16.83 -15.72 -8.34
CA CYS A 370 -17.75 -14.69 -7.90
C CYS A 370 -17.07 -13.49 -7.22
N LEU A 371 -15.78 -13.60 -6.89
CA LEU A 371 -15.08 -12.53 -6.18
C LEU A 371 -14.54 -11.46 -7.11
N LEU A 372 -14.42 -11.76 -8.39
CA LEU A 372 -14.13 -10.78 -9.45
C LEU A 372 -15.15 -9.63 -9.53
N TYR A 373 -16.33 -9.80 -8.92
CA TYR A 373 -17.42 -8.82 -8.93
C TYR A 373 -17.53 -7.99 -7.65
N THR A 374 -16.72 -8.20 -6.62
CA THR A 374 -17.04 -7.66 -5.30
C THR A 374 -16.09 -6.61 -4.76
N SER A 375 -14.87 -6.48 -5.26
CA SER A 375 -13.98 -5.37 -4.86
C SER A 375 -14.12 -4.17 -5.78
N ASP A 376 -14.17 -4.39 -7.09
CA ASP A 376 -14.27 -3.30 -8.06
C ASP A 376 -15.70 -2.94 -8.46
N ALA A 377 -16.62 -3.91 -8.48
CA ALA A 377 -18.02 -3.60 -8.78
C ALA A 377 -18.67 -2.64 -7.76
N ALA A 378 -18.15 -2.55 -6.54
CA ALA A 378 -18.59 -1.53 -5.60
C ALA A 378 -18.06 -0.13 -5.95
N ASP A 379 -16.95 -0.04 -6.68
CA ASP A 379 -16.36 1.22 -7.15
C ASP A 379 -16.83 1.58 -8.57
N GLU A 380 -17.13 0.59 -9.43
CA GLU A 380 -17.59 0.80 -10.81
C GLU A 380 -19.10 1.02 -10.95
N GLU A 381 -19.96 0.44 -10.09
CA GLU A 381 -21.40 0.70 -10.12
C GLU A 381 -21.80 2.13 -9.71
N ASP A 382 -20.86 2.91 -9.22
CA ASP A 382 -21.03 4.32 -8.88
C ASP A 382 -20.40 5.29 -9.91
N SER A 383 -19.96 4.83 -11.09
CA SER A 383 -19.44 5.66 -12.18
C SER A 383 -20.49 6.05 -13.21
#